data_63be56faeef0f0bc3d97b658133a55bc
#
_entry.id   63be56faeef0f0bc3d97b658133a55bc
#
_cell.length_a   1.000
_cell.length_b   1.000
_cell.length_c   1.000
_cell.angle_alpha   90.00
_cell.angle_beta   90.00
_cell.angle_gamma   90.00
#
_symmetry.space_group_name_H-M   'P 1'
#
loop_
_entity.id
_entity.type
_entity.pdbx_description
1 polymer ?
#
loop_
_entity_poly.entity_id
_entity_poly.type
_entity_poly.pdbx_seq_one_letter_code
_entity_poly.pdbx_strand_id
1 'polypeptide(L)'
;MPGLLQSLQEALGNEARPTAIQASSMKHLFKEPVEGDKYKEFLLASETGSGKSIAYLLPVLQDLKRTESNTVTSHSSRKPLNPRALVLAPTHELTRQLASFAKNLSHVIKLRVMCASKANTPSTAKSSGTASKMKGKFEEVGAPSDAEFVISKSSRGSRPVDLLVGTPMKLLEMERGRGWNWEERARERAMRIGKAEEHEDIKEEGGGNKEPPREFWVDEPEMGLENVQWVVVDEADVLFDPDFQESTRMLLADIAAARGQPVPVVPSSAISPTLDSDATPTSAQEISYPFNFILTSATIPTSLSTYLSNYHPSLTRLASPRLHHLPQTLRTEHTSWTGGNKAADIERRIRRVWAEDALVHAKSATGPGPVKLSKVLVFCNKRSKVEQLAAFLDGRGIKCVALTGGAEARKRGSNHHLDGFLKKDGPAPSGPGLSDPAQTPHVLVTTSLLSRGLDFSPMIKHVFIVDEPRNMIDFLHRAGRAGRAGEAGKVVVFGRSKGRGSGRAEEVKQRVRALVG
;
A
#
# COMPACT_ATOMS: atom_id res chain seq x y z
N MET A 1 21.35 -17.98 0.51
CA MET A 1 22.04 -17.56 1.74
C MET A 1 21.41 -18.22 2.97
N PRO A 2 22.18 -18.91 3.85
CA PRO A 2 21.62 -19.60 5.02
C PRO A 2 20.82 -18.67 5.95
N GLY A 3 21.35 -17.50 6.30
CA GLY A 3 20.66 -16.58 7.21
C GLY A 3 19.35 -16.00 6.67
N LEU A 4 19.22 -15.82 5.35
CA LEU A 4 17.94 -15.39 4.75
C LEU A 4 16.91 -16.53 4.76
N LEU A 5 17.36 -17.78 4.57
CA LEU A 5 16.50 -18.96 4.67
C LEU A 5 16.01 -19.14 6.10
N GLN A 6 16.89 -18.97 7.09
CA GLN A 6 16.53 -19.01 8.50
C GLN A 6 15.46 -17.98 8.84
N SER A 7 15.64 -16.70 8.47
CA SER A 7 14.64 -15.64 8.68
C SER A 7 13.31 -15.96 8.00
N LEU A 8 13.34 -16.57 6.81
CA LEU A 8 12.15 -16.98 6.09
C LEU A 8 11.40 -18.10 6.82
N GLN A 9 12.13 -19.10 7.34
CA GLN A 9 11.54 -20.21 8.12
C GLN A 9 10.95 -19.71 9.44
N GLU A 10 11.60 -18.78 10.11
CA GLU A 10 11.07 -18.14 11.33
C GLU A 10 9.78 -17.35 11.05
N ALA A 11 9.70 -16.64 9.91
CA ALA A 11 8.53 -15.83 9.53
C ALA A 11 7.35 -16.66 9.01
N LEU A 12 7.59 -17.78 8.30
CA LEU A 12 6.54 -18.54 7.60
C LEU A 12 6.32 -19.96 8.16
N GLY A 13 7.24 -20.45 9.00
CA GLY A 13 7.27 -21.84 9.46
C GLY A 13 8.04 -22.76 8.50
N ASN A 14 8.48 -23.89 9.02
CA ASN A 14 9.34 -24.86 8.31
C ASN A 14 8.63 -25.61 7.16
N GLU A 15 7.31 -25.68 7.19
CA GLU A 15 6.51 -26.39 6.19
C GLU A 15 6.02 -25.48 5.04
N ALA A 16 6.38 -24.20 5.07
CA ALA A 16 5.95 -23.26 4.04
C ALA A 16 6.50 -23.66 2.66
N ARG A 17 5.62 -23.75 1.69
CA ARG A 17 5.97 -24.03 0.29
C ARG A 17 5.85 -22.76 -0.55
N PRO A 18 6.75 -22.55 -1.53
CA PRO A 18 6.66 -21.40 -2.42
C PRO A 18 5.40 -21.47 -3.28
N THR A 19 4.77 -20.31 -3.46
CA THR A 19 3.66 -20.16 -4.41
C THR A 19 4.19 -20.17 -5.85
N ALA A 20 3.31 -20.34 -6.84
CA ALA A 20 3.70 -20.35 -8.25
C ALA A 20 4.47 -19.09 -8.67
N ILE A 21 4.02 -17.90 -8.24
CA ILE A 21 4.70 -16.66 -8.56
C ILE A 21 6.05 -16.53 -7.87
N GLN A 22 6.18 -17.00 -6.62
CA GLN A 22 7.45 -17.03 -5.91
C GLN A 22 8.46 -17.96 -6.58
N ALA A 23 8.04 -19.18 -6.93
CA ALA A 23 8.91 -20.15 -7.63
C ALA A 23 9.36 -19.61 -8.98
N SER A 24 8.45 -19.02 -9.77
CA SER A 24 8.76 -18.42 -11.06
C SER A 24 9.70 -17.22 -10.91
N SER A 25 9.42 -16.30 -9.99
CA SER A 25 10.25 -15.14 -9.70
C SER A 25 11.67 -15.53 -9.30
N MET A 26 11.83 -16.44 -8.34
CA MET A 26 13.14 -16.90 -7.88
C MET A 26 13.94 -17.54 -8.99
N LYS A 27 13.31 -18.34 -9.86
CA LYS A 27 13.98 -18.97 -11.00
C LYS A 27 14.60 -17.94 -11.95
N HIS A 28 14.01 -16.77 -12.11
CA HIS A 28 14.47 -15.73 -13.04
C HIS A 28 15.34 -14.68 -12.35
N LEU A 29 14.94 -14.21 -11.17
CA LEU A 29 15.65 -13.11 -10.50
C LEU A 29 16.99 -13.52 -9.90
N PHE A 30 17.18 -14.81 -9.52
CA PHE A 30 18.48 -15.31 -9.04
C PHE A 30 19.47 -15.66 -10.16
N LYS A 31 19.01 -15.75 -11.42
CA LYS A 31 19.94 -15.93 -12.54
C LYS A 31 20.83 -14.70 -12.68
N GLU A 32 22.09 -14.92 -13.02
CA GLU A 32 22.95 -13.82 -13.43
C GLU A 32 22.46 -13.20 -14.74
N PRO A 33 22.67 -11.88 -14.97
CA PRO A 33 22.34 -11.25 -16.23
C PRO A 33 23.02 -12.00 -17.38
N VAL A 34 22.31 -12.14 -18.50
CA VAL A 34 22.90 -12.66 -19.75
C VAL A 34 23.93 -11.63 -20.25
N GLU A 35 25.01 -12.08 -20.89
CA GLU A 35 25.98 -11.19 -21.52
C GLU A 35 25.28 -10.20 -22.46
N GLY A 36 25.35 -8.91 -22.12
CA GLY A 36 24.66 -7.82 -22.81
C GLY A 36 23.59 -7.10 -21.98
N ASP A 37 22.86 -7.78 -21.10
CA ASP A 37 21.86 -7.20 -20.23
C ASP A 37 22.48 -6.71 -18.93
N LYS A 38 22.66 -5.40 -18.80
CA LYS A 38 23.28 -4.80 -17.62
C LYS A 38 22.32 -4.81 -16.40
N TYR A 39 21.01 -4.71 -16.64
CA TYR A 39 19.97 -4.62 -15.59
C TYR A 39 18.77 -5.51 -15.95
N LYS A 40 18.02 -5.89 -14.93
CA LYS A 40 16.86 -6.78 -15.03
C LYS A 40 15.57 -5.98 -14.98
N GLU A 41 14.63 -6.26 -15.89
CA GLU A 41 13.31 -5.66 -15.89
C GLU A 41 12.23 -6.75 -15.84
N PHE A 42 11.37 -6.73 -14.81
CA PHE A 42 10.34 -7.75 -14.56
C PHE A 42 9.00 -7.17 -14.15
N LEU A 43 7.92 -7.78 -14.68
CA LEU A 43 6.58 -7.64 -14.14
C LEU A 43 6.17 -8.95 -13.45
N LEU A 44 5.86 -8.90 -12.16
CA LEU A 44 5.30 -9.99 -11.37
C LEU A 44 3.80 -9.79 -11.22
N ALA A 45 2.99 -10.40 -12.09
CA ALA A 45 1.54 -10.26 -12.10
C ALA A 45 0.89 -11.51 -11.48
N SER A 46 0.22 -11.35 -10.34
CA SER A 46 -0.44 -12.44 -9.66
C SER A 46 -1.53 -11.93 -8.73
N GLU A 47 -2.53 -12.73 -8.47
CA GLU A 47 -3.67 -12.44 -7.61
C GLU A 47 -3.27 -11.91 -6.23
N THR A 48 -4.19 -11.22 -5.55
CA THR A 48 -3.94 -10.71 -4.19
C THR A 48 -3.75 -11.88 -3.22
N GLY A 49 -2.76 -11.75 -2.31
CA GLY A 49 -2.45 -12.81 -1.33
C GLY A 49 -1.58 -13.96 -1.88
N SER A 50 -1.11 -13.89 -3.12
CA SER A 50 -0.21 -14.89 -3.72
C SER A 50 1.25 -14.85 -3.21
N GLY A 51 1.61 -13.88 -2.36
CA GLY A 51 2.96 -13.73 -1.79
C GLY A 51 3.95 -12.99 -2.70
N LYS A 52 3.48 -12.03 -3.51
CA LYS A 52 4.33 -11.18 -4.36
C LYS A 52 5.44 -10.48 -3.60
N SER A 53 5.17 -9.99 -2.39
CA SER A 53 6.18 -9.28 -1.57
C SER A 53 7.40 -10.15 -1.29
N ILE A 54 7.21 -11.45 -0.97
CA ILE A 54 8.32 -12.40 -0.81
C ILE A 54 9.03 -12.63 -2.14
N ALA A 55 8.28 -12.73 -3.23
CA ALA A 55 8.81 -13.03 -4.55
C ALA A 55 9.86 -12.00 -5.02
N TYR A 56 9.75 -10.74 -4.62
CA TYR A 56 10.77 -9.73 -4.94
C TYR A 56 11.72 -9.42 -3.78
N LEU A 57 11.26 -9.46 -2.51
CA LEU A 57 12.14 -9.10 -1.39
C LEU A 57 13.30 -10.08 -1.22
N LEU A 58 13.05 -11.39 -1.37
CA LEU A 58 14.12 -12.38 -1.20
C LEU A 58 15.29 -12.18 -2.16
N PRO A 59 15.10 -12.07 -3.50
CA PRO A 59 16.20 -11.84 -4.42
C PRO A 59 16.86 -10.46 -4.20
N VAL A 60 16.10 -9.42 -3.90
CA VAL A 60 16.66 -8.09 -3.62
C VAL A 60 17.54 -8.11 -2.37
N LEU A 61 17.05 -8.66 -1.25
CA LEU A 61 17.82 -8.76 -0.01
C LEU A 61 19.08 -9.62 -0.15
N GLN A 62 18.98 -10.73 -0.91
CA GLN A 62 20.14 -11.57 -1.19
C GLN A 62 21.20 -10.84 -2.01
N ASP A 63 20.81 -10.10 -3.04
CA ASP A 63 21.74 -9.34 -3.87
C ASP A 63 22.38 -8.19 -3.10
N LEU A 64 21.60 -7.44 -2.32
CA LEU A 64 22.11 -6.40 -1.43
C LEU A 64 23.14 -6.95 -0.45
N LYS A 65 22.92 -8.14 0.10
CA LYS A 65 23.88 -8.76 1.02
C LYS A 65 25.14 -9.26 0.30
N ARG A 66 25.00 -9.81 -0.90
CA ARG A 66 26.12 -10.28 -1.72
C ARG A 66 27.05 -9.13 -2.13
N THR A 67 26.47 -7.98 -2.46
CA THR A 67 27.21 -6.81 -2.95
C THR A 67 27.59 -5.81 -1.84
N GLU A 68 27.39 -6.14 -0.56
CA GLU A 68 27.69 -5.26 0.59
C GLU A 68 29.18 -4.85 0.62
N SER A 69 30.10 -5.77 0.30
CA SER A 69 31.54 -5.54 0.33
C SER A 69 32.02 -4.51 -0.71
N ASN A 70 31.29 -4.37 -1.82
CA ASN A 70 31.68 -3.50 -2.93
C ASN A 70 31.27 -2.03 -2.70
N THR A 71 30.48 -1.74 -1.66
CA THR A 71 29.92 -0.40 -1.40
C THR A 71 30.74 0.45 -0.42
N VAL A 72 31.77 -0.12 0.20
CA VAL A 72 32.56 0.56 1.25
C VAL A 72 33.41 1.73 0.72
N THR A 73 33.54 1.89 -0.60
CA THR A 73 34.49 2.85 -1.19
C THR A 73 33.89 4.10 -1.84
N SER A 74 32.57 4.22 -1.96
CA SER A 74 31.94 5.41 -2.58
C SER A 74 31.42 6.42 -1.54
N HIS A 75 32.33 7.00 -0.75
CA HIS A 75 32.00 8.06 0.23
C HIS A 75 31.78 9.45 -0.37
N SER A 76 31.38 9.59 -1.64
CA SER A 76 31.27 10.90 -2.29
C SER A 76 29.92 11.59 -2.09
N SER A 77 28.90 10.90 -1.63
CA SER A 77 27.59 11.52 -1.43
C SER A 77 27.55 12.36 -0.15
N ARG A 78 27.26 13.67 -0.32
CA ARG A 78 27.09 14.63 0.78
C ARG A 78 25.75 14.47 1.52
N LYS A 79 24.82 13.66 0.98
CA LYS A 79 23.47 13.50 1.54
C LYS A 79 23.45 12.43 2.64
N PRO A 80 22.65 12.61 3.72
CA PRO A 80 22.66 11.71 4.88
C PRO A 80 22.10 10.32 4.59
N LEU A 81 21.21 10.17 3.57
CA LEU A 81 20.61 8.91 3.16
C LEU A 81 21.00 8.58 1.72
N ASN A 82 21.52 7.39 1.50
CA ASN A 82 21.91 6.90 0.16
C ASN A 82 21.53 5.43 0.04
N PRO A 83 20.24 5.11 -0.20
CA PRO A 83 19.76 3.75 -0.27
C PRO A 83 20.29 3.03 -1.52
N ARG A 84 20.47 1.70 -1.38
CA ARG A 84 20.86 0.82 -2.50
C ARG A 84 19.65 0.21 -3.19
N ALA A 85 18.51 0.11 -2.49
CA ALA A 85 17.26 -0.35 -3.05
C ALA A 85 16.10 0.51 -2.57
N LEU A 86 15.13 0.74 -3.46
CA LEU A 86 13.88 1.43 -3.17
C LEU A 86 12.70 0.48 -3.41
N VAL A 87 11.74 0.48 -2.49
CA VAL A 87 10.43 -0.14 -2.68
C VAL A 87 9.36 0.94 -2.61
N LEU A 88 8.66 1.13 -3.71
CA LEU A 88 7.60 2.12 -3.86
C LEU A 88 6.25 1.47 -3.59
N ALA A 89 5.41 2.09 -2.78
CA ALA A 89 4.06 1.63 -2.50
C ALA A 89 3.07 2.81 -2.46
N PRO A 90 1.78 2.60 -2.79
CA PRO A 90 0.82 3.70 -2.94
C PRO A 90 0.38 4.34 -1.62
N THR A 91 0.52 3.66 -0.48
CA THR A 91 0.02 4.14 0.81
C THR A 91 1.06 4.00 1.92
N HIS A 92 0.99 4.88 2.93
CA HIS A 92 1.89 4.84 4.09
C HIS A 92 1.69 3.58 4.94
N GLU A 93 0.47 3.07 5.03
CA GLU A 93 0.13 1.84 5.75
C GLU A 93 0.84 0.64 5.11
N LEU A 94 0.81 0.55 3.78
CA LEU A 94 1.50 -0.51 3.04
C LEU A 94 3.03 -0.35 3.14
N THR A 95 3.56 0.87 3.06
CA THR A 95 5.01 1.08 3.23
C THR A 95 5.50 0.62 4.60
N ARG A 96 4.75 0.86 5.68
CA ARG A 96 5.08 0.38 7.03
C ARG A 96 5.05 -1.13 7.11
N GLN A 97 4.02 -1.76 6.53
CA GLN A 97 3.90 -3.22 6.51
C GLN A 97 5.05 -3.87 5.73
N LEU A 98 5.38 -3.36 4.54
CA LEU A 98 6.48 -3.87 3.72
C LEU A 98 7.84 -3.68 4.42
N ALA A 99 8.06 -2.53 5.05
CA ALA A 99 9.29 -2.27 5.79
C ALA A 99 9.43 -3.19 7.01
N SER A 100 8.34 -3.42 7.77
CA SER A 100 8.33 -4.37 8.88
C SER A 100 8.64 -5.79 8.39
N PHE A 101 7.99 -6.20 7.30
CA PHE A 101 8.22 -7.51 6.73
C PHE A 101 9.66 -7.68 6.19
N ALA A 102 10.20 -6.67 5.50
CA ALA A 102 11.60 -6.68 5.06
C ALA A 102 12.60 -6.73 6.24
N LYS A 103 12.31 -6.04 7.36
CA LYS A 103 13.10 -6.12 8.59
C LYS A 103 13.09 -7.54 9.17
N ASN A 104 11.94 -8.18 9.23
CA ASN A 104 11.80 -9.56 9.71
C ASN A 104 12.59 -10.55 8.84
N LEU A 105 12.62 -10.36 7.53
CA LEU A 105 13.41 -11.18 6.62
C LEU A 105 14.93 -10.90 6.70
N SER A 106 15.32 -9.69 7.09
CA SER A 106 16.72 -9.25 7.06
C SER A 106 17.45 -9.29 8.41
N HIS A 107 16.77 -9.65 9.52
CA HIS A 107 17.35 -9.53 10.85
C HIS A 107 18.60 -10.39 11.06
N VAL A 108 18.65 -11.61 10.52
CA VAL A 108 19.82 -12.50 10.60
C VAL A 108 20.97 -12.00 9.71
N ILE A 109 20.65 -11.46 8.53
CA ILE A 109 21.65 -10.98 7.57
C ILE A 109 22.11 -9.54 7.84
N LYS A 110 21.48 -8.85 8.79
CA LYS A 110 21.85 -7.52 9.29
C LYS A 110 21.89 -6.42 8.21
N LEU A 111 20.95 -6.43 7.29
CA LEU A 111 20.72 -5.30 6.37
C LEU A 111 19.89 -4.22 7.07
N ARG A 112 20.17 -2.95 6.72
CA ARG A 112 19.47 -1.81 7.27
C ARG A 112 18.28 -1.44 6.40
N VAL A 113 17.06 -1.76 6.89
CA VAL A 113 15.78 -1.42 6.26
C VAL A 113 15.16 -0.22 6.94
N MET A 114 14.71 0.77 6.16
CA MET A 114 14.07 1.98 6.65
C MET A 114 12.73 2.22 5.95
N CYS A 115 11.78 2.81 6.67
CA CYS A 115 10.48 3.24 6.14
C CYS A 115 10.43 4.76 6.05
N ALA A 116 10.21 5.30 4.85
CA ALA A 116 9.94 6.71 4.65
C ALA A 116 8.44 6.96 4.85
N SER A 117 8.02 7.25 6.08
CA SER A 117 6.66 7.67 6.39
C SER A 117 6.63 9.11 6.91
N LYS A 118 5.43 9.72 7.02
CA LYS A 118 5.32 11.11 7.49
C LYS A 118 5.81 11.32 8.93
N ALA A 119 5.82 10.28 9.76
CA ALA A 119 6.29 10.35 11.12
C ALA A 119 7.82 10.43 11.25
N ASN A 120 8.54 10.03 10.20
CA ASN A 120 10.01 10.12 10.14
C ASN A 120 10.54 11.53 9.87
N THR A 121 9.72 12.55 10.06
CA THR A 121 10.17 13.93 9.91
C THR A 121 11.13 14.26 11.05
N PRO A 122 12.37 14.73 10.77
CA PRO A 122 13.27 15.15 11.82
C PRO A 122 12.57 16.19 12.70
N SER A 123 12.57 15.98 14.00
CA SER A 123 12.14 17.01 14.93
C SER A 123 13.12 18.17 14.79
N THR A 124 12.66 19.32 14.27
CA THR A 124 13.40 20.58 14.27
C THR A 124 13.54 21.16 15.69
N ALA A 125 13.12 20.44 16.71
CA ALA A 125 13.36 20.81 18.09
C ALA A 125 14.87 20.85 18.33
N LYS A 126 15.43 22.05 18.41
CA LYS A 126 16.77 22.34 18.95
C LYS A 126 16.83 21.71 20.35
N SER A 127 17.25 20.45 20.46
CA SER A 127 17.48 19.84 21.76
C SER A 127 18.83 20.30 22.28
N SER A 128 18.82 21.37 23.07
CA SER A 128 19.85 21.57 24.08
C SER A 128 19.67 20.45 25.12
N GLY A 129 20.18 19.26 24.83
CA GLY A 129 20.03 18.10 25.69
C GLY A 129 21.23 17.91 26.58
N THR A 130 21.04 18.04 27.88
CA THR A 130 21.97 17.58 28.89
C THR A 130 22.17 16.05 28.81
N ALA A 131 23.36 15.56 29.17
CA ALA A 131 23.77 14.15 29.12
C ALA A 131 22.78 13.15 29.77
N SER A 132 21.99 13.57 30.77
CA SER A 132 20.94 12.77 31.40
C SER A 132 19.77 12.44 30.47
N LYS A 133 19.42 13.32 29.50
CA LYS A 133 18.38 13.04 28.50
C LYS A 133 18.83 12.07 27.40
N MET A 134 20.13 11.93 27.19
CA MET A 134 20.68 10.92 26.29
C MET A 134 20.57 9.50 26.87
N LYS A 135 20.71 9.34 28.19
CA LYS A 135 20.60 8.03 28.85
C LYS A 135 19.16 7.47 28.78
N GLY A 136 18.14 8.31 28.96
CA GLY A 136 16.74 7.90 28.80
C GLY A 136 16.35 7.50 27.36
N LYS A 137 17.01 8.06 26.34
CA LYS A 137 16.79 7.65 24.94
C LYS A 137 17.46 6.31 24.57
N PHE A 138 18.47 5.88 25.32
CA PHE A 138 19.11 4.56 25.15
C PHE A 138 18.30 3.44 25.81
N GLU A 139 17.55 3.72 26.87
CA GLU A 139 16.67 2.75 27.53
C GLU A 139 15.35 2.52 26.77
N GLU A 140 14.88 3.50 25.98
CA GLU A 140 13.75 3.32 25.05
C GLU A 140 14.07 2.49 23.80
N VAL A 141 15.33 2.21 23.50
CA VAL A 141 15.75 1.35 22.39
C VAL A 141 15.52 -0.15 22.67
N GLY A 142 15.13 -0.51 23.89
CA GLY A 142 14.70 -1.86 24.28
C GLY A 142 13.19 -2.15 24.09
N ALA A 143 12.40 -1.19 23.63
CA ALA A 143 10.97 -1.40 23.33
C ALA A 143 10.77 -2.01 21.92
N PRO A 144 9.68 -2.78 21.70
CA PRO A 144 9.53 -3.64 20.52
C PRO A 144 9.52 -2.85 19.20
N SER A 145 10.21 -3.36 18.29
CA SER A 145 10.50 -3.18 16.85
C SER A 145 9.78 -2.13 15.97
N ASP A 146 8.89 -1.29 16.45
CA ASP A 146 8.08 -0.35 15.64
C ASP A 146 8.52 1.12 15.76
N ALA A 147 9.62 1.42 16.47
CA ALA A 147 10.11 2.79 16.58
C ALA A 147 10.68 3.27 15.24
N GLU A 148 10.01 4.23 14.62
CA GLU A 148 10.51 4.95 13.45
C GLU A 148 11.80 5.69 13.81
N PHE A 149 12.85 5.49 13.01
CA PHE A 149 14.14 6.13 13.24
C PHE A 149 14.07 7.63 13.00
N VAL A 150 14.43 8.41 14.00
CA VAL A 150 14.73 9.84 13.83
C VAL A 150 16.12 9.96 13.22
N ILE A 151 16.23 10.58 12.05
CA ILE A 151 17.52 10.88 11.42
C ILE A 151 18.18 11.97 12.24
N SER A 152 19.17 11.60 13.04
CA SER A 152 20.00 12.58 13.76
C SER A 152 21.12 13.07 12.84
N LYS A 153 21.22 14.39 12.62
CA LYS A 153 22.29 15.02 11.83
C LYS A 153 23.72 14.75 12.37
N SER A 154 23.86 14.10 13.52
CA SER A 154 25.14 13.91 14.22
C SER A 154 25.81 12.56 14.05
N SER A 155 25.23 11.62 13.30
CA SER A 155 25.83 10.28 13.19
C SER A 155 26.83 10.16 12.03
N ARG A 156 28.02 10.76 12.17
CA ARG A 156 29.18 10.54 11.30
C ARG A 156 29.72 9.09 11.28
N GLY A 157 29.00 8.11 11.75
CA GLY A 157 29.36 6.70 11.79
C GLY A 157 28.20 5.74 11.50
N SER A 158 27.05 6.27 11.05
CA SER A 158 25.87 5.45 10.73
C SER A 158 26.13 4.62 9.47
N ARG A 159 25.88 3.30 9.54
CA ARG A 159 25.90 2.42 8.36
C ARG A 159 24.91 2.94 7.31
N PRO A 160 25.22 2.82 6.00
CA PRO A 160 24.31 3.22 4.92
C PRO A 160 22.99 2.44 5.01
N VAL A 161 21.89 3.04 4.53
CA VAL A 161 20.60 2.36 4.39
C VAL A 161 20.66 1.46 3.16
N ASP A 162 20.34 0.17 3.33
CA ASP A 162 20.35 -0.77 2.23
C ASP A 162 19.03 -0.74 1.46
N LEU A 163 17.91 -0.77 2.17
CA LEU A 163 16.57 -0.77 1.60
C LEU A 163 15.73 0.34 2.22
N LEU A 164 15.16 1.20 1.37
CA LEU A 164 14.22 2.23 1.78
C LEU A 164 12.84 1.95 1.15
N VAL A 165 11.81 1.91 1.99
CA VAL A 165 10.42 1.72 1.57
C VAL A 165 9.66 3.02 1.73
N GLY A 166 8.98 3.52 0.68
CA GLY A 166 8.27 4.79 0.74
C GLY A 166 7.19 4.94 -0.33
N THR A 167 6.37 5.98 -0.19
CA THR A 167 5.50 6.40 -1.29
C THR A 167 6.30 7.30 -2.26
N PRO A 168 6.02 7.28 -3.59
CA PRO A 168 6.77 8.09 -4.55
C PRO A 168 6.87 9.56 -4.15
N MET A 169 5.75 10.18 -3.78
CA MET A 169 5.72 11.58 -3.35
C MET A 169 6.58 11.84 -2.11
N LYS A 170 6.60 10.91 -1.13
CA LYS A 170 7.44 11.07 0.06
C LYS A 170 8.93 10.98 -0.26
N LEU A 171 9.30 10.09 -1.17
CA LEU A 171 10.69 9.95 -1.61
C LEU A 171 11.15 11.15 -2.42
N LEU A 172 10.30 11.72 -3.29
CA LEU A 172 10.57 12.99 -3.97
C LEU A 172 10.75 14.15 -2.97
N GLU A 173 9.92 14.23 -1.90
CA GLU A 173 10.13 15.21 -0.83
C GLU A 173 11.48 15.06 -0.13
N MET A 174 11.99 13.85 0.03
CA MET A 174 13.31 13.59 0.64
C MET A 174 14.47 13.85 -0.30
N GLU A 175 14.27 13.62 -1.59
CA GLU A 175 15.29 13.80 -2.63
C GLU A 175 15.44 15.27 -3.04
N ARG A 176 14.32 15.99 -3.24
CA ARG A 176 14.28 17.37 -3.73
C ARG A 176 14.14 18.43 -2.63
N GLY A 177 13.88 17.99 -1.40
CA GLY A 177 13.54 18.85 -0.27
C GLY A 177 12.03 19.05 -0.12
N ARG A 178 11.56 19.16 1.12
CA ARG A 178 10.13 19.41 1.38
C ARG A 178 9.76 20.80 0.87
N GLY A 179 8.64 20.89 0.15
CA GLY A 179 8.17 22.15 -0.43
C GLY A 179 8.61 22.38 -1.88
N TRP A 180 9.40 21.49 -2.48
CA TRP A 180 9.90 21.60 -3.85
C TRP A 180 8.81 21.89 -4.90
N ASN A 181 7.57 21.41 -4.69
CA ASN A 181 6.42 21.59 -5.59
C ASN A 181 5.41 22.65 -5.08
N TRP A 182 5.86 23.66 -4.36
CA TRP A 182 4.99 24.67 -3.75
C TRP A 182 4.19 25.48 -4.77
N GLU A 183 4.77 25.80 -5.94
CA GLU A 183 4.10 26.54 -7.01
C GLU A 183 2.89 25.79 -7.58
N GLU A 184 3.07 24.51 -7.84
CA GLU A 184 2.01 23.63 -8.34
C GLU A 184 0.87 23.51 -7.31
N ARG A 185 1.21 23.30 -6.04
CA ARG A 185 0.24 23.29 -4.93
C ARG A 185 -0.48 24.62 -4.76
N ALA A 186 0.20 25.74 -5.00
CA ALA A 186 -0.41 27.06 -4.96
C ALA A 186 -1.42 27.24 -6.11
N ARG A 187 -1.06 26.81 -7.33
CA ARG A 187 -1.96 26.83 -8.50
C ARG A 187 -3.18 25.94 -8.30
N GLU A 188 -3.00 24.72 -7.80
CA GLU A 188 -4.11 23.82 -7.48
C GLU A 188 -5.07 24.40 -6.44
N ARG A 189 -4.52 25.06 -5.39
CA ARG A 189 -5.35 25.74 -4.38
C ARG A 189 -6.15 26.88 -4.99
N ALA A 190 -5.52 27.71 -5.82
CA ALA A 190 -6.19 28.81 -6.51
C ALA A 190 -7.33 28.31 -7.42
N MET A 191 -7.09 27.23 -8.17
CA MET A 191 -8.12 26.60 -9.01
C MET A 191 -9.28 26.00 -8.20
N ARG A 192 -9.00 25.45 -7.00
CA ARG A 192 -10.06 24.90 -6.12
C ARG A 192 -10.90 26.00 -5.48
N ILE A 193 -10.27 27.12 -5.10
CA ILE A 193 -10.97 28.29 -4.55
C ILE A 193 -11.85 28.93 -5.64
N GLY A 194 -11.33 29.17 -6.84
CA GLY A 194 -12.12 29.71 -7.96
C GLY A 194 -13.32 28.85 -8.35
N LYS A 195 -13.20 27.49 -8.29
CA LYS A 195 -14.33 26.58 -8.49
C LYS A 195 -15.32 26.53 -7.32
N ALA A 196 -14.90 26.89 -6.11
CA ALA A 196 -15.78 26.95 -4.95
C ALA A 196 -16.57 28.28 -4.93
N GLU A 197 -15.95 29.37 -5.38
CA GLU A 197 -16.59 30.69 -5.49
C GLU A 197 -17.66 30.72 -6.60
N GLU A 198 -17.55 29.90 -7.64
CA GLU A 198 -18.62 29.73 -8.65
C GLU A 198 -19.89 28.99 -8.12
N HIS A 199 -19.85 28.43 -6.91
CA HIS A 199 -20.95 27.61 -6.35
C HIS A 199 -21.49 28.06 -5.01
N GLU A 200 -21.00 29.14 -4.38
CA GLU A 200 -21.55 29.63 -3.12
C GLU A 200 -21.59 31.18 -3.09
N ASP A 201 -22.73 31.71 -3.47
CA ASP A 201 -23.28 32.87 -2.75
C ASP A 201 -23.57 32.38 -1.34
N ILE A 202 -22.85 32.89 -0.30
CA ILE A 202 -23.35 33.07 1.08
C ILE A 202 -22.23 33.11 2.12
N LYS A 203 -22.24 34.27 2.81
CA LYS A 203 -21.86 34.57 4.21
C LYS A 203 -20.39 34.50 4.64
N GLU A 204 -19.86 35.70 4.70
CA GLU A 204 -18.87 36.12 5.70
C GLU A 204 -19.44 35.92 7.11
N GLU A 205 -18.74 35.15 7.93
CA GLU A 205 -18.62 35.36 9.37
C GLU A 205 -17.44 34.53 9.92
N GLY A 206 -16.57 35.19 10.67
CA GLY A 206 -15.61 34.51 11.54
C GLY A 206 -14.14 34.87 11.30
N GLY A 207 -13.70 35.99 11.90
CA GLY A 207 -12.29 36.33 12.04
C GLY A 207 -11.52 35.29 12.85
N GLY A 208 -10.90 34.34 12.18
CA GLY A 208 -9.86 33.50 12.72
C GLY A 208 -8.50 34.05 12.34
N ASN A 209 -7.56 34.19 13.28
CA ASN A 209 -6.17 34.56 13.08
C ASN A 209 -5.60 33.78 11.87
N LYS A 210 -5.51 34.48 10.72
CA LYS A 210 -4.75 33.95 9.59
C LYS A 210 -3.27 34.08 10.00
N GLU A 211 -2.64 32.96 10.33
CA GLU A 211 -1.19 32.88 10.36
C GLU A 211 -0.67 33.50 9.04
N PRO A 212 0.35 34.37 9.09
CA PRO A 212 0.94 34.93 7.88
C PRO A 212 1.36 33.80 6.94
N PRO A 213 1.26 33.99 5.62
CA PRO A 213 1.67 32.98 4.66
C PRO A 213 3.11 32.59 5.00
N ARG A 214 3.34 31.32 5.36
CA ARG A 214 4.69 30.80 5.60
C ARG A 214 5.50 31.08 4.35
N GLU A 215 6.59 31.80 4.50
CA GLU A 215 7.56 32.08 3.44
C GLU A 215 7.88 30.76 2.73
N PHE A 216 7.98 30.82 1.41
CA PHE A 216 8.19 29.67 0.51
C PHE A 216 9.56 29.06 0.77
N TRP A 217 9.62 28.14 1.69
CA TRP A 217 10.84 27.48 2.11
C TRP A 217 10.89 26.07 1.56
N VAL A 218 11.97 25.76 0.84
CA VAL A 218 12.30 24.40 0.42
C VAL A 218 13.37 23.88 1.38
N ASP A 219 13.08 22.78 2.07
CA ASP A 219 14.05 22.14 2.98
C ASP A 219 15.24 21.56 2.18
N GLU A 220 16.39 21.41 2.83
CA GLU A 220 17.55 20.76 2.21
C GLU A 220 17.23 19.29 1.84
N PRO A 221 17.66 18.82 0.67
CA PRO A 221 17.54 17.41 0.28
C PRO A 221 18.23 16.46 1.27
N GLU A 222 17.50 15.43 1.70
CA GLU A 222 17.98 14.46 2.70
C GLU A 222 18.51 13.16 2.06
N MET A 223 18.08 12.85 0.81
CA MET A 223 18.32 11.58 0.14
C MET A 223 19.09 11.76 -1.18
N GLY A 224 20.11 10.91 -1.40
CA GLY A 224 20.79 10.73 -2.69
C GLY A 224 20.31 9.45 -3.38
N LEU A 225 20.36 9.44 -4.71
CA LEU A 225 19.85 8.36 -5.56
C LEU A 225 20.96 7.63 -6.32
N GLU A 226 22.23 8.09 -6.23
CA GLU A 226 23.33 7.58 -7.02
C GLU A 226 23.64 6.09 -6.78
N ASN A 227 23.35 5.60 -5.56
CA ASN A 227 23.63 4.22 -5.14
C ASN A 227 22.48 3.24 -5.40
N VAL A 228 21.33 3.70 -5.94
CA VAL A 228 20.16 2.86 -6.15
C VAL A 228 20.43 1.83 -7.24
N GLN A 229 20.46 0.55 -6.88
CA GLN A 229 20.67 -0.60 -7.75
C GLN A 229 19.37 -1.34 -8.08
N TRP A 230 18.38 -1.25 -7.19
CA TRP A 230 17.08 -1.89 -7.31
C TRP A 230 15.94 -0.92 -7.07
N VAL A 231 14.96 -0.93 -7.95
CA VAL A 231 13.69 -0.23 -7.75
C VAL A 231 12.56 -1.23 -7.92
N VAL A 232 11.75 -1.36 -6.90
CA VAL A 232 10.54 -2.18 -6.90
C VAL A 232 9.33 -1.27 -6.80
N VAL A 233 8.37 -1.42 -7.70
CA VAL A 233 7.08 -0.72 -7.69
C VAL A 233 6.00 -1.73 -7.32
N ASP A 234 5.59 -1.71 -6.05
CA ASP A 234 4.52 -2.58 -5.56
C ASP A 234 3.14 -1.94 -5.81
N GLU A 235 2.14 -2.76 -6.13
CA GLU A 235 0.82 -2.31 -6.59
C GLU A 235 0.93 -1.34 -7.80
N ALA A 236 1.67 -1.78 -8.83
CA ALA A 236 1.97 -0.96 -10.02
C ALA A 236 0.71 -0.51 -10.78
N ASP A 237 -0.39 -1.26 -10.72
CA ASP A 237 -1.68 -0.86 -11.27
C ASP A 237 -2.26 0.41 -10.63
N VAL A 238 -1.86 0.70 -9.38
CA VAL A 238 -2.20 1.96 -8.69
C VAL A 238 -1.20 3.05 -9.02
N LEU A 239 0.09 2.74 -8.91
CA LEU A 239 1.15 3.75 -9.06
C LEU A 239 1.32 4.23 -10.52
N PHE A 240 0.79 3.46 -11.49
CA PHE A 240 0.68 3.87 -12.91
C PHE A 240 -0.76 4.21 -13.33
N ASP A 241 -1.68 4.35 -12.36
CA ASP A 241 -2.99 4.95 -12.62
C ASP A 241 -2.82 6.44 -12.99
N PRO A 242 -3.64 7.02 -13.89
CA PRO A 242 -3.56 8.43 -14.27
C PRO A 242 -3.45 9.41 -13.11
N ASP A 243 -4.09 9.11 -11.98
CA ASP A 243 -4.08 9.98 -10.79
C ASP A 243 -2.76 9.96 -9.98
N PHE A 244 -1.89 8.94 -10.17
CA PHE A 244 -0.71 8.71 -9.33
C PHE A 244 0.60 8.56 -10.11
N GLN A 245 0.53 8.29 -11.41
CA GLN A 245 1.69 7.92 -12.24
C GLN A 245 2.77 9.00 -12.33
N GLU A 246 2.39 10.26 -12.25
CA GLU A 246 3.32 11.39 -12.42
C GLU A 246 4.46 11.36 -11.41
N SER A 247 4.13 11.29 -10.12
CA SER A 247 5.14 11.21 -9.05
C SER A 247 6.03 9.97 -9.16
N THR A 248 5.46 8.84 -9.61
CA THR A 248 6.22 7.60 -9.81
C THR A 248 7.22 7.76 -10.95
N ARG A 249 6.79 8.27 -12.11
CA ARG A 249 7.65 8.48 -13.28
C ARG A 249 8.74 9.52 -13.03
N MET A 250 8.38 10.61 -12.35
CA MET A 250 9.32 11.65 -11.96
C MET A 250 10.45 11.07 -11.08
N LEU A 251 10.09 10.27 -10.06
CA LEU A 251 11.10 9.63 -9.22
C LEU A 251 11.98 8.64 -9.99
N LEU A 252 11.40 7.84 -10.90
CA LEU A 252 12.18 6.92 -11.74
C LEU A 252 13.18 7.67 -12.65
N ALA A 253 12.76 8.81 -13.22
CA ALA A 253 13.64 9.66 -14.03
C ALA A 253 14.75 10.30 -13.19
N ASP A 254 14.46 10.78 -11.98
CA ASP A 254 15.45 11.33 -11.05
C ASP A 254 16.51 10.28 -10.66
N ILE A 255 16.08 9.03 -10.41
CA ILE A 255 17.01 7.92 -10.15
C ILE A 255 17.91 7.67 -11.36
N ALA A 256 17.33 7.63 -12.56
CA ALA A 256 18.07 7.40 -13.78
C ALA A 256 19.10 8.52 -14.06
N ALA A 257 18.70 9.77 -13.87
CA ALA A 257 19.59 10.93 -13.98
C ALA A 257 20.72 10.90 -12.95
N ALA A 258 20.43 10.60 -11.68
CA ALA A 258 21.43 10.47 -10.62
C ALA A 258 22.45 9.36 -10.90
N ARG A 259 22.07 8.34 -11.65
CA ARG A 259 22.94 7.25 -12.08
C ARG A 259 23.64 7.49 -13.43
N GLY A 260 23.55 8.71 -13.95
CA GLY A 260 24.25 9.15 -15.16
C GLY A 260 23.61 8.74 -16.50
N GLN A 261 22.38 8.25 -16.48
CA GLN A 261 21.61 7.92 -17.70
C GLN A 261 20.21 8.54 -17.61
N PRO A 262 20.08 9.86 -17.84
CA PRO A 262 18.80 10.54 -17.75
C PRO A 262 17.82 10.01 -18.80
N VAL A 263 16.57 9.75 -18.37
CA VAL A 263 15.47 9.32 -19.24
C VAL A 263 14.38 10.40 -19.28
N PRO A 264 13.66 10.55 -20.39
CA PRO A 264 12.61 11.53 -20.48
C PRO A 264 11.44 11.20 -19.56
N VAL A 265 10.92 12.20 -18.86
CA VAL A 265 9.64 12.08 -18.13
C VAL A 265 8.52 12.21 -19.16
N VAL A 266 7.85 11.11 -19.47
CA VAL A 266 6.75 11.11 -20.42
C VAL A 266 5.51 11.71 -19.76
N PRO A 267 4.91 12.79 -20.33
CA PRO A 267 3.72 13.39 -19.78
C PRO A 267 2.51 12.45 -19.84
N SER A 268 1.64 12.53 -18.83
CA SER A 268 0.41 11.71 -18.73
C SER A 268 -0.51 11.86 -19.95
N SER A 269 -0.53 13.02 -20.59
CA SER A 269 -1.30 13.33 -21.79
C SER A 269 -0.91 12.48 -23.01
N ALA A 270 0.33 12.01 -23.09
CA ALA A 270 0.81 11.18 -24.21
C ALA A 270 0.27 9.74 -24.19
N ILE A 271 -0.48 9.35 -23.14
CA ILE A 271 -0.97 7.97 -22.94
C ILE A 271 -2.49 7.87 -23.08
N SER A 272 -3.19 9.00 -23.04
CA SER A 272 -4.63 9.01 -23.33
C SER A 272 -4.82 8.80 -24.84
N PRO A 273 -5.57 7.76 -25.27
CA PRO A 273 -5.97 7.67 -26.65
C PRO A 273 -6.95 8.82 -26.91
N THR A 274 -6.46 9.93 -27.46
CA THR A 274 -7.33 10.91 -28.08
C THR A 274 -7.90 10.27 -29.34
N LEU A 275 -9.22 10.13 -29.38
CA LEU A 275 -9.99 9.54 -30.48
C LEU A 275 -9.90 10.34 -31.79
N ASP A 276 -9.22 11.47 -31.80
CA ASP A 276 -9.14 12.39 -32.92
C ASP A 276 -7.70 12.83 -33.16
N SER A 277 -6.87 11.99 -33.77
CA SER A 277 -5.79 12.48 -34.62
C SER A 277 -5.22 11.34 -35.49
N ASP A 278 -5.27 11.56 -36.79
CA ASP A 278 -4.47 10.89 -37.84
C ASP A 278 -2.94 11.12 -37.69
N ALA A 279 -2.48 11.41 -36.46
CA ALA A 279 -1.07 11.50 -36.15
C ALA A 279 -0.51 10.08 -36.09
N THR A 280 0.28 9.73 -37.08
CA THR A 280 1.15 8.55 -37.05
C THR A 280 1.81 8.45 -35.69
N PRO A 281 1.76 7.29 -34.97
CA PRO A 281 2.37 7.15 -33.69
C PRO A 281 3.86 7.44 -33.81
N THR A 282 4.29 8.58 -33.28
CA THR A 282 5.71 8.88 -33.12
C THR A 282 6.26 7.71 -32.31
N SER A 283 7.20 6.94 -32.86
CA SER A 283 7.76 5.74 -32.24
C SER A 283 8.16 6.07 -30.80
N ALA A 284 7.41 5.54 -29.82
CA ALA A 284 7.71 5.75 -28.43
C ALA A 284 9.13 5.22 -28.17
N GLN A 285 10.00 6.07 -27.68
CA GLN A 285 11.38 5.68 -27.40
C GLN A 285 11.38 4.68 -26.24
N GLU A 286 11.94 3.48 -26.44
CA GLU A 286 12.12 2.50 -25.37
C GLU A 286 12.96 3.10 -24.24
N ILE A 287 12.50 2.92 -23.00
CA ILE A 287 13.18 3.39 -21.80
C ILE A 287 13.94 2.22 -21.19
N SER A 288 15.25 2.35 -21.07
CA SER A 288 16.10 1.43 -20.31
C SER A 288 16.62 2.14 -19.06
N TYR A 289 16.27 1.62 -17.90
CA TYR A 289 16.72 2.18 -16.63
C TYR A 289 18.11 1.67 -16.24
N PRO A 290 18.99 2.52 -15.67
CA PRO A 290 20.30 2.11 -15.17
C PRO A 290 20.26 1.41 -13.81
N PHE A 291 19.21 0.62 -13.54
CA PHE A 291 18.97 -0.14 -12.31
C PHE A 291 18.03 -1.32 -12.57
N ASN A 292 18.08 -2.32 -11.71
CA ASN A 292 17.14 -3.44 -11.79
C ASN A 292 15.73 -2.95 -11.43
N PHE A 293 14.76 -3.24 -12.27
CA PHE A 293 13.39 -2.73 -12.19
C PHE A 293 12.38 -3.86 -12.06
N ILE A 294 11.63 -3.86 -10.97
CA ILE A 294 10.57 -4.85 -10.72
C ILE A 294 9.25 -4.13 -10.51
N LEU A 295 8.27 -4.51 -11.30
CA LEU A 295 6.88 -4.13 -11.11
C LEU A 295 6.12 -5.30 -10.49
N THR A 296 5.28 -5.06 -9.49
CA THR A 296 4.35 -6.07 -9.00
C THR A 296 2.92 -5.57 -9.09
N SER A 297 2.01 -6.42 -9.51
CA SER A 297 0.60 -6.05 -9.61
C SER A 297 -0.32 -7.25 -9.44
N ALA A 298 -1.52 -6.98 -8.93
CA ALA A 298 -2.61 -7.96 -8.88
C ALA A 298 -3.47 -7.93 -10.15
N THR A 299 -3.38 -6.86 -10.92
CA THR A 299 -4.15 -6.65 -12.16
C THR A 299 -3.30 -5.89 -13.18
N ILE A 300 -3.61 -6.02 -14.45
CA ILE A 300 -2.94 -5.27 -15.53
C ILE A 300 -4.00 -4.41 -16.22
N PRO A 301 -4.28 -3.19 -15.72
CA PRO A 301 -5.18 -2.25 -16.38
C PRO A 301 -4.60 -1.76 -17.72
N THR A 302 -5.45 -1.23 -18.58
CA THR A 302 -5.05 -0.73 -19.89
C THR A 302 -3.94 0.32 -19.80
N SER A 303 -4.01 1.24 -18.82
CA SER A 303 -2.97 2.26 -18.60
C SER A 303 -1.59 1.66 -18.35
N LEU A 304 -1.49 0.69 -17.45
CA LEU A 304 -0.24 -0.02 -17.19
C LEU A 304 0.21 -0.84 -18.39
N SER A 305 -0.72 -1.56 -19.05
CA SER A 305 -0.40 -2.36 -20.24
C SER A 305 0.16 -1.50 -21.37
N THR A 306 -0.48 -0.35 -21.65
CA THR A 306 -0.02 0.60 -22.68
C THR A 306 1.35 1.18 -22.33
N TYR A 307 1.54 1.58 -21.07
CA TYR A 307 2.84 2.07 -20.60
C TYR A 307 3.96 1.04 -20.85
N LEU A 308 3.73 -0.22 -20.43
CA LEU A 308 4.73 -1.29 -20.57
C LEU A 308 4.98 -1.65 -22.04
N SER A 309 3.95 -1.63 -22.88
CA SER A 309 4.12 -1.96 -24.31
C SER A 309 4.85 -0.87 -25.08
N ASN A 310 4.66 0.40 -24.70
CA ASN A 310 5.27 1.53 -25.40
C ASN A 310 6.71 1.81 -24.93
N TYR A 311 6.99 1.65 -23.63
CA TYR A 311 8.25 2.10 -23.04
C TYR A 311 9.15 0.97 -22.54
N HIS A 312 8.60 -0.23 -22.28
CA HIS A 312 9.34 -1.40 -21.78
C HIS A 312 8.95 -2.68 -22.55
N PRO A 313 9.09 -2.73 -23.88
CA PRO A 313 8.68 -3.89 -24.67
C PRO A 313 9.48 -5.15 -24.34
N SER A 314 10.75 -4.99 -23.95
CA SER A 314 11.69 -6.06 -23.57
C SER A 314 11.45 -6.62 -22.16
N LEU A 315 10.62 -5.98 -21.33
CA LEU A 315 10.34 -6.37 -19.94
C LEU A 315 9.78 -7.80 -19.85
N THR A 316 10.41 -8.62 -19.00
CA THR A 316 9.99 -10.01 -18.76
C THR A 316 8.73 -10.06 -17.91
N ARG A 317 7.65 -10.64 -18.46
CA ARG A 317 6.36 -10.77 -17.77
C ARG A 317 6.19 -12.16 -17.14
N LEU A 318 6.15 -12.21 -15.81
CA LEU A 318 5.86 -13.43 -15.04
C LEU A 318 4.44 -13.30 -14.49
N ALA A 319 3.49 -13.98 -15.10
CA ALA A 319 2.08 -13.90 -14.75
C ALA A 319 1.56 -15.23 -14.19
N SER A 320 0.74 -15.15 -13.15
CA SER A 320 -0.01 -16.29 -12.64
C SER A 320 -1.11 -16.67 -13.65
N PRO A 321 -1.35 -17.98 -13.89
CA PRO A 321 -2.46 -18.42 -14.73
C PRO A 321 -3.84 -18.05 -14.16
N ARG A 322 -3.92 -17.71 -12.87
CA ARG A 322 -5.15 -17.28 -12.20
C ARG A 322 -5.26 -15.75 -12.04
N LEU A 323 -4.46 -15.00 -12.80
CA LEU A 323 -4.57 -13.55 -12.82
C LEU A 323 -6.00 -13.12 -13.19
N HIS A 324 -6.54 -12.13 -12.48
CA HIS A 324 -7.93 -11.63 -12.64
C HIS A 324 -9.05 -12.57 -12.17
N HIS A 325 -8.74 -13.69 -11.52
CA HIS A 325 -9.74 -14.57 -10.94
C HIS A 325 -9.87 -14.36 -9.43
N LEU A 326 -11.07 -14.56 -8.91
CA LEU A 326 -11.30 -14.62 -7.48
C LEU A 326 -10.92 -16.00 -6.91
N PRO A 327 -10.48 -16.08 -5.64
CA PRO A 327 -10.28 -17.36 -4.98
C PRO A 327 -11.56 -18.21 -5.02
N GLN A 328 -11.45 -19.48 -5.31
CA GLN A 328 -12.59 -20.44 -5.35
C GLN A 328 -13.31 -20.56 -3.99
N THR A 329 -12.62 -20.25 -2.89
CA THR A 329 -13.17 -20.22 -1.54
C THR A 329 -14.08 -19.02 -1.27
N LEU A 330 -14.17 -18.07 -2.22
CA LEU A 330 -14.91 -16.83 -2.06
C LEU A 330 -16.31 -16.93 -2.66
N ARG A 331 -17.33 -16.66 -1.84
CA ARG A 331 -18.74 -16.60 -2.29
C ARG A 331 -19.18 -15.15 -2.40
N THR A 332 -19.83 -14.79 -3.51
CA THR A 332 -20.40 -13.45 -3.73
C THR A 332 -21.91 -13.48 -3.60
N GLU A 333 -22.46 -12.60 -2.77
CA GLU A 333 -23.89 -12.40 -2.57
C GLU A 333 -24.26 -10.96 -2.94
N HIS A 334 -25.35 -10.79 -3.67
CA HIS A 334 -25.90 -9.48 -3.99
C HIS A 334 -27.11 -9.20 -3.10
N THR A 335 -27.09 -8.08 -2.39
CA THR A 335 -28.16 -7.65 -1.47
C THR A 335 -28.71 -6.30 -1.91
N SER A 336 -30.04 -6.21 -2.00
CA SER A 336 -30.71 -4.96 -2.34
C SER A 336 -30.90 -4.08 -1.11
N TRP A 337 -30.80 -2.76 -1.32
CA TRP A 337 -31.18 -1.79 -0.30
C TRP A 337 -32.68 -1.87 -0.01
N THR A 338 -33.05 -1.75 1.27
CA THR A 338 -34.49 -1.77 1.67
C THR A 338 -35.24 -0.51 1.29
N GLY A 339 -34.57 0.54 0.81
CA GLY A 339 -35.17 1.84 0.46
C GLY A 339 -35.16 2.87 1.59
N GLY A 340 -34.78 2.43 2.81
CA GLY A 340 -34.60 3.30 3.98
C GLY A 340 -33.18 3.78 4.22
N ASN A 341 -32.78 3.83 5.47
CA ASN A 341 -31.43 4.22 5.87
C ASN A 341 -30.39 3.12 5.52
N LYS A 342 -29.49 3.41 4.57
CA LYS A 342 -28.45 2.48 4.13
C LYS A 342 -27.51 2.04 5.26
N ALA A 343 -27.19 2.92 6.20
CA ALA A 343 -26.34 2.59 7.34
C ALA A 343 -27.03 1.57 8.26
N ALA A 344 -28.34 1.66 8.43
CA ALA A 344 -29.12 0.68 9.18
C ALA A 344 -29.20 -0.69 8.47
N ASP A 345 -29.24 -0.71 7.12
CA ASP A 345 -29.17 -1.97 6.36
C ASP A 345 -27.81 -2.65 6.54
N ILE A 346 -26.72 -1.88 6.55
CA ILE A 346 -25.37 -2.38 6.79
C ILE A 346 -25.27 -2.92 8.24
N GLU A 347 -25.74 -2.17 9.24
CA GLU A 347 -25.78 -2.61 10.64
C GLU A 347 -26.52 -3.94 10.79
N ARG A 348 -27.74 -4.04 10.23
CA ARG A 348 -28.55 -5.26 10.27
C ARG A 348 -27.80 -6.45 9.66
N ARG A 349 -27.09 -6.21 8.55
CA ARG A 349 -26.32 -7.25 7.89
C ARG A 349 -25.10 -7.68 8.71
N ILE A 350 -24.42 -6.77 9.38
CA ILE A 350 -23.30 -7.07 10.29
C ILE A 350 -23.82 -7.94 11.45
N ARG A 351 -24.91 -7.52 12.11
CA ARG A 351 -25.50 -8.30 13.21
C ARG A 351 -25.95 -9.69 12.79
N ARG A 352 -26.46 -9.82 11.55
CA ARG A 352 -26.82 -11.12 10.98
C ARG A 352 -25.59 -12.02 10.79
N VAL A 353 -24.46 -11.51 10.34
CA VAL A 353 -23.20 -12.27 10.23
C VAL A 353 -22.82 -12.82 11.60
N TRP A 354 -22.85 -12.01 12.64
CA TRP A 354 -22.49 -12.44 13.99
C TRP A 354 -23.49 -13.42 14.61
N ALA A 355 -24.76 -13.31 14.25
CA ALA A 355 -25.76 -14.30 14.63
C ALA A 355 -25.53 -15.65 13.92
N GLU A 356 -25.13 -15.62 12.63
CA GLU A 356 -24.72 -16.81 11.89
C GLU A 356 -23.47 -17.47 12.54
N ASP A 357 -22.47 -16.69 12.96
CA ASP A 357 -21.29 -17.17 13.69
C ASP A 357 -21.68 -17.84 15.02
N ALA A 358 -22.58 -17.23 15.80
CA ALA A 358 -23.06 -17.78 17.06
C ALA A 358 -23.78 -19.13 16.86
N LEU A 359 -24.61 -19.26 15.80
CA LEU A 359 -25.28 -20.51 15.46
C LEU A 359 -24.30 -21.60 15.04
N VAL A 360 -23.24 -21.25 14.29
CA VAL A 360 -22.19 -22.21 13.91
C VAL A 360 -21.43 -22.67 15.16
N HIS A 361 -21.09 -21.77 16.07
CA HIS A 361 -20.43 -22.09 17.34
C HIS A 361 -21.29 -23.01 18.21
N ALA A 362 -22.58 -22.75 18.32
CA ALA A 362 -23.51 -23.58 19.10
C ALA A 362 -23.66 -25.02 18.56
N LYS A 363 -23.46 -25.20 17.25
CA LYS A 363 -23.51 -26.52 16.60
C LYS A 363 -22.19 -27.30 16.66
N SER A 364 -21.06 -26.60 16.81
CA SER A 364 -19.77 -27.25 17.00
C SER A 364 -19.66 -27.72 18.44
N ALA A 365 -19.47 -29.03 18.67
CA ALA A 365 -19.43 -29.68 19.98
C ALA A 365 -18.21 -29.30 20.87
N THR A 366 -17.53 -28.22 20.58
CA THR A 366 -16.48 -27.62 21.40
C THR A 366 -17.12 -26.82 22.52
N GLY A 367 -17.09 -27.31 23.74
CA GLY A 367 -17.61 -26.82 25.01
C GLY A 367 -17.93 -25.32 25.21
N PRO A 368 -18.36 -24.88 26.40
CA PRO A 368 -18.78 -23.50 26.66
C PRO A 368 -17.59 -22.55 26.60
N GLY A 369 -17.29 -22.03 25.41
CA GLY A 369 -16.28 -21.02 25.17
C GLY A 369 -16.89 -19.74 24.57
N PRO A 370 -16.18 -18.60 24.61
CA PRO A 370 -16.68 -17.36 24.02
C PRO A 370 -16.80 -17.48 22.49
N VAL A 371 -17.92 -17.01 21.94
CA VAL A 371 -18.18 -17.02 20.50
C VAL A 371 -17.16 -16.16 19.78
N LYS A 372 -16.43 -16.71 18.82
CA LYS A 372 -15.47 -15.98 17.99
C LYS A 372 -16.18 -15.31 16.82
N LEU A 373 -16.42 -14.00 16.93
CA LEU A 373 -17.09 -13.23 15.91
C LEU A 373 -16.18 -12.99 14.69
N SER A 374 -16.73 -13.13 13.49
CA SER A 374 -16.07 -12.81 12.22
C SER A 374 -15.80 -11.31 12.12
N LYS A 375 -14.65 -10.94 11.58
CA LYS A 375 -14.34 -9.56 11.23
C LYS A 375 -14.92 -9.20 9.88
N VAL A 376 -15.43 -7.96 9.77
CA VAL A 376 -16.08 -7.43 8.57
C VAL A 376 -15.29 -6.24 8.04
N LEU A 377 -14.98 -6.25 6.74
CA LEU A 377 -14.37 -5.14 6.03
C LEU A 377 -15.41 -4.48 5.15
N VAL A 378 -15.61 -3.17 5.32
CA VAL A 378 -16.65 -2.39 4.60
C VAL A 378 -15.99 -1.36 3.68
N PHE A 379 -16.34 -1.41 2.39
CA PHE A 379 -15.81 -0.50 1.37
C PHE A 379 -16.78 0.59 1.00
N CYS A 380 -16.34 1.86 1.15
CA CYS A 380 -17.01 3.05 0.67
C CYS A 380 -16.17 3.74 -0.43
N ASN A 381 -16.82 4.49 -1.34
CA ASN A 381 -16.11 5.22 -2.39
C ASN A 381 -15.55 6.57 -1.93
N LYS A 382 -16.10 7.16 -0.87
CA LYS A 382 -15.71 8.50 -0.38
C LYS A 382 -15.29 8.45 1.08
N ARG A 383 -14.27 9.24 1.42
CA ARG A 383 -13.79 9.39 2.81
C ARG A 383 -14.89 9.84 3.78
N SER A 384 -15.68 10.83 3.39
CA SER A 384 -16.80 11.32 4.22
C SER A 384 -17.81 10.23 4.56
N LYS A 385 -18.10 9.31 3.62
CA LYS A 385 -18.96 8.16 3.89
C LYS A 385 -18.33 7.15 4.85
N VAL A 386 -17.01 6.96 4.80
CA VAL A 386 -16.28 6.11 5.77
C VAL A 386 -16.48 6.68 7.17
N GLU A 387 -16.26 7.97 7.36
CA GLU A 387 -16.37 8.66 8.64
C GLU A 387 -17.83 8.65 9.16
N GLN A 388 -18.80 8.95 8.30
CA GLN A 388 -20.24 8.93 8.65
C GLN A 388 -20.71 7.53 9.03
N LEU A 389 -20.34 6.50 8.28
CA LEU A 389 -20.74 5.13 8.57
C LEU A 389 -20.09 4.64 9.88
N ALA A 390 -18.81 4.95 10.10
CA ALA A 390 -18.12 4.60 11.32
C ALA A 390 -18.79 5.25 12.55
N ALA A 391 -19.08 6.55 12.49
CA ALA A 391 -19.78 7.25 13.58
C ALA A 391 -21.18 6.67 13.83
N PHE A 392 -21.91 6.30 12.78
CA PHE A 392 -23.22 5.66 12.91
C PHE A 392 -23.12 4.31 13.63
N LEU A 393 -22.16 3.45 13.23
CA LEU A 393 -21.98 2.13 13.82
C LEU A 393 -21.54 2.21 15.30
N ASP A 394 -20.62 3.13 15.62
CA ASP A 394 -20.19 3.39 17.00
C ASP A 394 -21.37 3.83 17.87
N GLY A 395 -22.24 4.72 17.37
CA GLY A 395 -23.48 5.14 18.04
C GLY A 395 -24.49 4.00 18.25
N ARG A 396 -24.33 2.88 17.54
CA ARG A 396 -25.15 1.66 17.67
C ARG A 396 -24.48 0.55 18.51
N GLY A 397 -23.39 0.87 19.18
CA GLY A 397 -22.64 -0.10 20.01
C GLY A 397 -21.81 -1.09 19.19
N ILE A 398 -21.47 -0.76 17.95
CA ILE A 398 -20.58 -1.54 17.10
C ILE A 398 -19.27 -0.77 16.94
N LYS A 399 -18.28 -1.11 17.76
CA LYS A 399 -16.97 -0.47 17.68
C LYS A 399 -16.29 -0.78 16.37
N CYS A 400 -15.87 0.27 15.67
CA CYS A 400 -15.25 0.11 14.35
C CYS A 400 -13.99 0.96 14.20
N VAL A 401 -13.17 0.61 13.22
CA VAL A 401 -11.99 1.37 12.79
C VAL A 401 -12.30 2.03 11.46
N ALA A 402 -12.22 3.37 11.41
CA ALA A 402 -12.28 4.12 10.17
C ALA A 402 -10.86 4.30 9.61
N LEU A 403 -10.56 3.67 8.48
CA LEU A 403 -9.29 3.87 7.79
C LEU A 403 -9.47 4.97 6.73
N THR A 404 -9.02 6.17 7.07
CA THR A 404 -9.08 7.36 6.22
C THR A 404 -7.68 7.97 6.07
N GLY A 405 -7.34 8.46 4.86
CA GLY A 405 -6.07 9.15 4.58
C GLY A 405 -5.97 10.55 5.18
N GLY A 406 -6.66 10.85 6.28
CA GLY A 406 -6.70 12.17 6.91
C GLY A 406 -5.40 12.59 7.59
N ALA A 407 -5.31 13.87 7.95
CA ALA A 407 -4.12 14.44 8.59
C ALA A 407 -3.77 13.75 9.91
N GLU A 408 -4.77 13.31 10.69
CA GLU A 408 -4.55 12.58 11.95
C GLU A 408 -4.03 11.16 11.72
N ALA A 409 -4.57 10.44 10.73
CA ALA A 409 -4.06 9.12 10.35
C ALA A 409 -2.61 9.19 9.87
N ARG A 410 -2.23 10.32 9.24
CA ARG A 410 -0.86 10.57 8.77
C ARG A 410 0.12 10.93 9.89
N LYS A 411 -0.36 11.43 11.02
CA LYS A 411 0.47 11.71 12.22
C LYS A 411 0.83 10.42 12.98
N ARG A 412 0.09 9.33 12.75
CA ARG A 412 0.36 8.05 13.40
C ARG A 412 1.57 7.40 12.75
N GLY A 413 2.60 7.17 13.52
CA GLY A 413 3.86 6.55 13.07
C GLY A 413 3.78 5.04 12.87
N SER A 414 2.68 4.39 13.28
CA SER A 414 2.52 2.94 13.26
C SER A 414 1.14 2.53 12.77
N ASN A 415 0.99 1.24 12.42
CA ASN A 415 -0.28 0.63 12.05
C ASN A 415 -1.07 0.06 13.24
N HIS A 416 -0.72 0.41 14.50
CA HIS A 416 -1.38 -0.14 15.70
C HIS A 416 -2.90 0.02 15.71
N HIS A 417 -3.44 1.06 15.08
CA HIS A 417 -4.89 1.24 14.94
C HIS A 417 -5.56 0.16 14.07
N LEU A 418 -4.78 -0.57 13.27
CA LEU A 418 -5.21 -1.71 12.46
C LEU A 418 -4.91 -3.06 13.14
N ASP A 419 -4.33 -3.04 14.36
CA ASP A 419 -4.07 -4.24 15.12
C ASP A 419 -5.33 -5.10 15.19
N GLY A 420 -5.28 -6.33 15.02
CA GLY A 420 -6.45 -7.19 14.95
C GLY A 420 -7.11 -7.32 13.56
N PHE A 421 -6.87 -6.40 12.62
CA PHE A 421 -7.30 -6.53 11.22
C PHE A 421 -6.17 -6.94 10.30
N LEU A 422 -4.92 -6.65 10.64
CA LEU A 422 -3.76 -7.12 9.92
C LEU A 422 -3.30 -8.48 10.44
N LYS A 423 -2.63 -9.24 9.58
CA LYS A 423 -1.95 -10.46 9.97
C LYS A 423 -0.81 -10.09 10.91
N LYS A 424 -0.74 -10.72 12.07
CA LYS A 424 0.36 -10.60 13.03
C LYS A 424 1.18 -11.88 13.03
N ASP A 425 2.49 -11.72 13.15
CA ASP A 425 3.39 -12.82 13.43
C ASP A 425 3.25 -13.16 14.93
N GLY A 426 2.69 -14.32 15.23
CA GLY A 426 2.49 -14.81 16.59
C GLY A 426 1.11 -15.41 16.85
N PRO A 427 0.93 -16.10 18.01
CA PRO A 427 -0.35 -16.69 18.36
C PRO A 427 -1.43 -15.63 18.49
N ALA A 428 -2.63 -15.94 17.99
CA ALA A 428 -3.76 -15.04 18.07
C ALA A 428 -4.05 -14.70 19.53
N PRO A 429 -4.29 -13.42 19.88
CA PRO A 429 -4.62 -13.05 21.25
C PRO A 429 -5.88 -13.79 21.69
N SER A 430 -5.76 -14.54 22.79
CA SER A 430 -6.85 -15.28 23.39
C SER A 430 -7.24 -14.58 24.69
N GLY A 431 -8.46 -14.05 24.75
CA GLY A 431 -8.98 -13.40 25.95
C GLY A 431 -10.50 -13.23 25.89
N PRO A 432 -11.20 -13.19 27.05
CA PRO A 432 -12.66 -13.13 27.10
C PRO A 432 -13.27 -11.84 26.51
N GLY A 433 -12.52 -10.74 26.40
CA GLY A 433 -12.98 -9.47 25.81
C GLY A 433 -13.02 -9.44 24.27
N LEU A 434 -12.51 -10.48 23.59
CA LEU A 434 -12.46 -10.55 22.11
C LEU A 434 -13.80 -10.84 21.44
N SER A 435 -14.83 -11.17 22.22
CA SER A 435 -16.16 -11.55 21.75
C SER A 435 -17.17 -10.42 21.78
N ASP A 436 -16.84 -9.28 22.43
CA ASP A 436 -17.76 -8.16 22.57
C ASP A 436 -17.51 -7.09 21.49
N PRO A 437 -18.44 -6.92 20.51
CA PRO A 437 -18.29 -5.93 19.45
C PRO A 437 -18.38 -4.48 19.93
N ALA A 438 -18.82 -4.23 21.17
CA ALA A 438 -18.84 -2.91 21.78
C ALA A 438 -17.48 -2.52 22.37
N GLN A 439 -16.66 -3.48 22.74
CA GLN A 439 -15.35 -3.23 23.34
C GLN A 439 -14.21 -3.38 22.34
N THR A 440 -14.29 -4.41 21.49
CA THR A 440 -13.22 -4.74 20.53
C THR A 440 -13.70 -4.45 19.10
N PRO A 441 -12.91 -3.73 18.27
CA PRO A 441 -13.29 -3.47 16.89
C PRO A 441 -13.36 -4.76 16.06
N HIS A 442 -14.54 -5.03 15.50
CA HIS A 442 -14.78 -6.15 14.58
C HIS A 442 -15.11 -5.67 13.16
N VAL A 443 -15.29 -4.36 12.97
CA VAL A 443 -15.60 -3.75 11.68
C VAL A 443 -14.51 -2.75 11.30
N LEU A 444 -13.98 -2.89 10.08
CA LEU A 444 -13.08 -1.92 9.48
C LEU A 444 -13.78 -1.28 8.28
N VAL A 445 -13.95 0.05 8.33
CA VAL A 445 -14.55 0.83 7.25
C VAL A 445 -13.45 1.59 6.51
N THR A 446 -13.37 1.45 5.19
CA THR A 446 -12.28 2.01 4.40
C THR A 446 -12.68 2.36 2.96
N THR A 447 -11.73 2.93 2.22
CA THR A 447 -11.80 3.09 0.76
C THR A 447 -10.89 2.07 0.07
N SER A 448 -11.10 1.84 -1.24
CA SER A 448 -10.29 0.90 -2.02
C SER A 448 -8.79 1.20 -1.96
N LEU A 449 -8.42 2.48 -2.10
CA LEU A 449 -7.01 2.88 -2.13
C LEU A 449 -6.28 2.50 -0.84
N LEU A 450 -6.86 2.81 0.32
CA LEU A 450 -6.21 2.63 1.62
C LEU A 450 -6.11 1.17 2.07
N SER A 451 -6.90 0.28 1.48
CA SER A 451 -6.87 -1.16 1.76
C SER A 451 -5.97 -1.95 0.81
N ARG A 452 -5.47 -1.33 -0.27
CA ARG A 452 -4.64 -2.03 -1.27
C ARG A 452 -3.32 -2.47 -0.65
N GLY A 453 -2.86 -3.65 -1.06
CA GLY A 453 -1.59 -4.23 -0.61
C GLY A 453 -1.54 -4.68 0.85
N LEU A 454 -2.45 -4.22 1.72
CA LEU A 454 -2.45 -4.63 3.12
C LEU A 454 -2.71 -6.12 3.28
N ASP A 455 -1.90 -6.78 4.12
CA ASP A 455 -2.06 -8.19 4.46
C ASP A 455 -3.02 -8.34 5.64
N PHE A 456 -4.29 -8.49 5.29
CA PHE A 456 -5.35 -8.63 6.27
C PHE A 456 -5.35 -10.03 6.90
N SER A 457 -5.73 -10.08 8.16
CA SER A 457 -5.92 -11.30 8.94
C SER A 457 -6.94 -12.23 8.27
N PRO A 458 -6.72 -13.56 8.27
CA PRO A 458 -7.72 -14.57 7.84
C PRO A 458 -9.05 -14.49 8.57
N MET A 459 -9.07 -13.80 9.72
CA MET A 459 -10.30 -13.51 10.48
C MET A 459 -11.29 -12.61 9.74
N ILE A 460 -10.86 -11.90 8.69
CA ILE A 460 -11.76 -11.14 7.81
C ILE A 460 -12.43 -12.12 6.86
N LYS A 461 -13.56 -12.65 7.30
CA LYS A 461 -14.38 -13.59 6.52
C LYS A 461 -15.40 -12.89 5.64
N HIS A 462 -15.73 -11.63 5.93
CA HIS A 462 -16.78 -10.88 5.24
C HIS A 462 -16.26 -9.55 4.69
N VAL A 463 -16.53 -9.32 3.41
CA VAL A 463 -16.29 -8.05 2.73
C VAL A 463 -17.63 -7.47 2.26
N PHE A 464 -17.94 -6.26 2.69
CA PHE A 464 -19.13 -5.52 2.27
C PHE A 464 -18.75 -4.42 1.30
N ILE A 465 -19.30 -4.44 0.11
CA ILE A 465 -19.13 -3.44 -0.93
C ILE A 465 -20.42 -2.61 -0.96
N VAL A 466 -20.42 -1.48 -0.24
CA VAL A 466 -21.62 -0.66 -0.04
C VAL A 466 -21.82 0.41 -1.11
N ASP A 467 -20.75 0.81 -1.76
CA ASP A 467 -20.79 1.66 -2.95
C ASP A 467 -20.30 0.87 -4.16
N GLU A 468 -20.92 1.11 -5.30
CA GLU A 468 -20.58 0.44 -6.57
C GLU A 468 -19.09 0.62 -6.90
N PRO A 469 -18.35 -0.47 -7.22
CA PRO A 469 -16.96 -0.39 -7.63
C PRO A 469 -16.82 0.44 -8.92
N ARG A 470 -15.71 1.17 -9.06
CA ARG A 470 -15.47 2.01 -10.24
C ARG A 470 -15.40 1.19 -11.53
N ASN A 471 -14.77 0.02 -11.44
CA ASN A 471 -14.61 -0.95 -12.52
C ASN A 471 -14.43 -2.36 -11.94
N MET A 472 -14.26 -3.36 -12.81
CA MET A 472 -14.08 -4.74 -12.40
C MET A 472 -12.77 -4.97 -11.63
N ILE A 473 -11.73 -4.23 -11.96
CA ILE A 473 -10.44 -4.27 -11.26
C ILE A 473 -10.62 -3.83 -9.80
N ASP A 474 -11.33 -2.72 -9.58
CA ASP A 474 -11.66 -2.24 -8.22
C ASP A 474 -12.49 -3.27 -7.44
N PHE A 475 -13.43 -3.95 -8.11
CA PHE A 475 -14.17 -5.06 -7.51
C PHE A 475 -13.25 -6.20 -7.07
N LEU A 476 -12.34 -6.66 -7.94
CA LEU A 476 -11.39 -7.74 -7.62
C LEU A 476 -10.49 -7.37 -6.43
N HIS A 477 -10.00 -6.15 -6.38
CA HIS A 477 -9.17 -5.66 -5.26
C HIS A 477 -9.94 -5.62 -3.93
N ARG A 478 -11.23 -5.23 -3.94
CA ARG A 478 -12.07 -5.24 -2.74
C ARG A 478 -12.40 -6.66 -2.32
N ALA A 479 -12.90 -7.46 -3.25
CA ALA A 479 -13.33 -8.83 -3.00
C ALA A 479 -12.18 -9.73 -2.52
N GLY A 480 -10.99 -9.59 -3.11
CA GLY A 480 -9.79 -10.36 -2.75
C GLY A 480 -9.21 -10.03 -1.37
N ARG A 481 -9.88 -9.22 -0.55
CA ARG A 481 -9.52 -9.02 0.86
C ARG A 481 -10.07 -10.11 1.79
N ALA A 482 -11.06 -10.90 1.36
CA ALA A 482 -11.52 -12.10 2.04
C ALA A 482 -11.06 -13.37 1.28
N GLY A 483 -11.26 -14.55 1.86
CA GLY A 483 -10.90 -15.82 1.24
C GLY A 483 -9.38 -16.05 1.12
N ARG A 484 -8.57 -15.45 2.00
CA ARG A 484 -7.11 -15.57 2.00
C ARG A 484 -6.65 -16.85 2.70
N ALA A 485 -5.47 -17.33 2.32
CA ALA A 485 -4.83 -18.53 2.89
C ALA A 485 -5.72 -19.79 2.82
N GLY A 486 -6.59 -19.90 1.82
CA GLY A 486 -7.49 -21.04 1.66
C GLY A 486 -8.75 -21.01 2.54
N GLU A 487 -8.91 -19.99 3.39
CA GLU A 487 -10.10 -19.80 4.21
C GLU A 487 -11.33 -19.41 3.36
N ALA A 488 -12.51 -19.86 3.81
CA ALA A 488 -13.76 -19.45 3.16
C ALA A 488 -14.07 -18.00 3.44
N GLY A 489 -14.46 -17.26 2.39
CA GLY A 489 -14.82 -15.85 2.49
C GLY A 489 -16.15 -15.54 1.83
N LYS A 490 -16.80 -14.45 2.25
CA LYS A 490 -18.07 -13.98 1.69
C LYS A 490 -17.99 -12.50 1.31
N VAL A 491 -18.34 -12.18 0.08
CA VAL A 491 -18.46 -10.81 -0.42
C VAL A 491 -19.94 -10.47 -0.54
N VAL A 492 -20.36 -9.40 0.12
CA VAL A 492 -21.75 -8.88 0.02
C VAL A 492 -21.71 -7.58 -0.75
N VAL A 493 -22.31 -7.57 -1.93
CA VAL A 493 -22.42 -6.39 -2.77
C VAL A 493 -23.79 -5.78 -2.59
N PHE A 494 -23.83 -4.54 -2.09
CA PHE A 494 -25.08 -3.79 -1.93
C PHE A 494 -25.39 -3.03 -3.22
N GLY A 495 -26.62 -3.17 -3.71
CA GLY A 495 -27.07 -2.57 -4.96
C GLY A 495 -28.54 -2.17 -4.92
N ARG A 496 -29.02 -1.54 -6.00
CA ARG A 496 -30.45 -1.28 -6.21
C ARG A 496 -31.03 -2.42 -7.03
N SER A 497 -32.16 -2.98 -6.58
CA SER A 497 -32.87 -4.03 -7.32
C SER A 497 -33.72 -3.49 -8.47
N LYS A 498 -34.20 -2.22 -8.39
CA LYS A 498 -35.05 -1.59 -9.38
C LYS A 498 -34.71 -0.09 -9.52
N GLY A 499 -34.93 0.48 -10.71
CA GLY A 499 -34.81 1.91 -10.96
C GLY A 499 -33.50 2.29 -11.67
N ARG A 500 -33.25 3.62 -11.79
CA ARG A 500 -32.06 4.18 -12.48
C ARG A 500 -30.75 3.61 -11.88
N GLY A 501 -29.98 2.86 -12.66
CA GLY A 501 -28.76 2.18 -12.23
C GLY A 501 -28.90 0.66 -11.97
N SER A 502 -30.10 0.07 -12.04
CA SER A 502 -30.29 -1.38 -11.88
C SER A 502 -29.64 -2.20 -13.00
N GLY A 503 -29.60 -1.68 -14.23
CA GLY A 503 -28.92 -2.34 -15.36
C GLY A 503 -27.42 -2.50 -15.15
N ARG A 504 -26.77 -1.48 -14.58
CA ARG A 504 -25.32 -1.54 -14.28
C ARG A 504 -25.01 -2.52 -13.14
N ALA A 505 -25.88 -2.61 -12.15
CA ALA A 505 -25.75 -3.59 -11.07
C ALA A 505 -25.92 -5.04 -11.61
N GLU A 506 -26.80 -5.27 -12.57
CA GLU A 506 -26.98 -6.58 -13.21
C GLU A 506 -25.78 -6.93 -14.11
N GLU A 507 -25.23 -5.95 -14.84
CA GLU A 507 -24.01 -6.11 -15.64
C GLU A 507 -22.80 -6.50 -14.74
N VAL A 508 -22.62 -5.81 -13.62
CA VAL A 508 -21.57 -6.16 -12.63
C VAL A 508 -21.79 -7.58 -12.11
N LYS A 509 -23.05 -7.95 -11.82
CA LYS A 509 -23.38 -9.29 -11.35
C LYS A 509 -23.10 -10.38 -12.37
N GLN A 510 -23.39 -10.16 -13.65
CA GLN A 510 -23.05 -11.09 -14.74
C GLN A 510 -21.53 -11.25 -14.91
N ARG A 511 -20.80 -10.12 -14.91
CA ARG A 511 -19.33 -10.13 -15.01
C ARG A 511 -18.68 -10.81 -13.80
N VAL A 512 -19.22 -10.59 -12.59
CA VAL A 512 -18.73 -11.27 -11.38
C VAL A 512 -18.94 -12.78 -11.46
N ARG A 513 -20.11 -13.23 -11.97
CA ARG A 513 -20.36 -14.66 -12.19
C ARG A 513 -19.35 -15.28 -13.16
N ALA A 514 -18.95 -14.57 -14.20
CA ALA A 514 -17.95 -15.02 -15.16
C ALA A 514 -16.52 -15.15 -14.57
N LEU A 515 -16.24 -14.45 -13.46
CA LEU A 515 -14.92 -14.50 -12.78
C LEU A 515 -14.83 -15.58 -11.68
N VAL A 516 -15.96 -16.11 -11.25
CA VAL A 516 -16.05 -17.15 -10.19
C VAL A 516 -16.15 -18.55 -10.79
N GLY A 517 -16.46 -18.64 -12.11
CA GLY A 517 -16.66 -19.88 -12.87
C GLY A 517 -15.42 -20.62 -13.31
#